data_b9073941fe797d201f3336d94eb53f2e
#
_entry.id   b9073941fe797d201f3336d94eb53f2e
#
_cell.length_a   1.000
_cell.length_b   1.000
_cell.length_c   1.000
_cell.angle_alpha   90.00
_cell.angle_beta   90.00
_cell.angle_gamma   90.00
#
_symmetry.space_group_name_H-M   'P 1'
#
loop_
_entity.id
_entity.type
_entity.pdbx_description
1 polymer ?
#
loop_
_entity_poly.entity_id
_entity_poly.type
_entity_poly.pdbx_seq_one_letter_code
_entity_poly.pdbx_strand_id
1 'polypeptide(L)'
;MGMRFIGSFKKTCSFEDWLKLVDSLKPQMDKHGLKLIFATESEDGTSIYDVGEAATMKGVQAFLSDPEVRQMRVDAGVDIDSQEVISAVGKFNVF
;
A
#
# COMPACT_ATOMS: atom_id res chain seq x y z
N MET A 1 11.95 12.89 -9.88
CA MET A 1 10.84 12.17 -10.51
C MET A 1 10.65 10.83 -9.84
N GLY A 2 9.44 10.52 -9.53
CA GLY A 2 9.10 9.27 -8.90
C GLY A 2 8.76 8.18 -9.90
N MET A 3 8.52 7.02 -9.37
CA MET A 3 8.00 5.86 -10.10
C MET A 3 6.61 5.52 -9.57
N ARG A 4 5.84 4.79 -10.36
CA ARG A 4 4.56 4.24 -9.91
C ARG A 4 4.67 2.74 -9.74
N PHE A 5 3.89 2.21 -8.83
CA PHE A 5 3.85 0.77 -8.58
C PHE A 5 2.42 0.32 -8.34
N ILE A 6 2.18 -0.97 -8.58
CA ILE A 6 0.92 -1.62 -8.23
C ILE A 6 1.20 -2.63 -7.14
N GLY A 7 0.38 -2.61 -6.10
CA GLY A 7 0.46 -3.55 -5.00
C GLY A 7 -0.87 -4.25 -4.76
N SER A 8 -0.81 -5.41 -4.12
CA SER A 8 -1.99 -6.11 -3.64
C SER A 8 -1.66 -6.87 -2.36
N PHE A 9 -2.68 -7.08 -1.55
CA PHE A 9 -2.57 -7.87 -0.32
C PHE A 9 -3.97 -8.25 0.16
N LYS A 10 -4.02 -9.27 1.02
CA LYS A 10 -5.26 -9.71 1.66
C LYS A 10 -5.46 -9.02 3.00
N LYS A 11 -6.71 -8.88 3.39
CA LYS A 11 -7.10 -8.27 4.66
C LYS A 11 -8.38 -8.91 5.20
N THR A 12 -8.58 -8.77 6.52
CA THR A 12 -9.81 -9.18 7.18
C THR A 12 -10.64 -8.00 7.69
N CYS A 13 -10.06 -6.80 7.71
CA CYS A 13 -10.78 -5.59 8.13
C CYS A 13 -11.69 -5.05 7.02
N SER A 14 -12.60 -4.15 7.37
CA SER A 14 -13.40 -3.44 6.38
C SER A 14 -12.55 -2.47 5.56
N PHE A 15 -13.06 -2.05 4.40
CA PHE A 15 -12.38 -1.05 3.59
C PHE A 15 -12.22 0.27 4.35
N GLU A 16 -13.26 0.66 5.07
CA GLU A 16 -13.27 1.89 5.87
C GLU A 16 -12.22 1.85 6.98
N ASP A 17 -12.06 0.72 7.65
CA ASP A 17 -11.02 0.55 8.67
C ASP A 17 -9.62 0.56 8.05
N TRP A 18 -9.48 -0.02 6.87
CA TRP A 18 -8.21 0.06 6.13
C TRP A 18 -7.87 1.50 5.74
N LEU A 19 -8.86 2.31 5.36
CA LEU A 19 -8.62 3.73 5.07
C LEU A 19 -8.13 4.48 6.31
N LYS A 20 -8.64 4.14 7.49
CA LYS A 20 -8.13 4.70 8.75
C LYS A 20 -6.69 4.31 9.01
N LEU A 21 -6.33 3.07 8.71
CA LEU A 21 -4.95 2.60 8.80
C LEU A 21 -4.05 3.42 7.87
N VAL A 22 -4.45 3.62 6.63
CA VAL A 22 -3.69 4.41 5.66
C VAL A 22 -3.45 5.83 6.19
N ASP A 23 -4.48 6.43 6.75
CA ASP A 23 -4.37 7.76 7.34
C ASP A 23 -3.34 7.79 8.49
N SER A 24 -3.35 6.76 9.32
CA SER A 24 -2.39 6.61 10.41
C SER A 24 -0.95 6.34 9.93
N LEU A 25 -0.79 5.80 8.72
CA LEU A 25 0.51 5.49 8.13
C LEU A 25 1.12 6.65 7.36
N LYS A 26 0.43 7.76 7.19
CA LYS A 26 0.94 8.91 6.44
C LYS A 26 2.33 9.39 6.87
N PRO A 27 2.64 9.51 8.17
CA PRO A 27 3.99 9.91 8.57
C PRO A 27 5.08 8.96 8.06
N GLN A 28 4.83 7.66 8.10
CA GLN A 28 5.79 6.66 7.61
C GLN A 28 5.86 6.67 6.09
N MET A 29 4.74 6.86 5.41
CA MET A 29 4.74 7.01 3.95
C MET A 29 5.56 8.22 3.52
N ASP A 30 5.38 9.36 4.19
CA ASP A 30 6.17 10.56 3.92
C ASP A 30 7.66 10.33 4.18
N LYS A 31 7.99 9.64 5.28
CA LYS A 31 9.37 9.31 5.63
C LYS A 31 10.06 8.50 4.54
N HIS A 32 9.35 7.58 3.91
CA HIS A 32 9.90 6.68 2.88
C HIS A 32 9.62 7.17 1.45
N GLY A 33 9.01 8.34 1.30
CA GLY A 33 8.76 8.94 0.00
C GLY A 33 7.64 8.29 -0.80
N LEU A 34 6.62 7.75 -0.12
CA LEU A 34 5.48 7.10 -0.76
C LEU A 34 4.24 7.97 -0.74
N LYS A 35 3.40 7.80 -1.77
CA LYS A 35 2.08 8.39 -1.85
C LYS A 35 1.14 7.40 -2.54
N LEU A 36 -0.02 7.14 -1.94
CA LEU A 36 -1.07 6.37 -2.60
C LEU A 36 -1.85 7.28 -3.55
N ILE A 37 -2.12 6.77 -4.75
CA ILE A 37 -2.92 7.46 -5.76
C ILE A 37 -4.33 6.91 -5.80
N PHE A 38 -4.46 5.58 -5.75
CA PHE A 38 -5.72 4.89 -5.93
C PHE A 38 -5.68 3.58 -5.19
N ALA A 39 -6.81 3.21 -4.60
CA ALA A 39 -6.98 1.90 -3.97
C ALA A 39 -8.42 1.44 -4.14
N THR A 40 -8.58 0.14 -4.30
CA THR A 40 -9.88 -0.51 -4.36
C THR A 40 -9.80 -1.85 -3.66
N GLU A 41 -10.94 -2.34 -3.18
CA GLU A 41 -10.97 -3.71 -2.68
C GLU A 41 -11.60 -4.65 -3.71
N SER A 42 -11.29 -5.93 -3.58
CA SER A 42 -11.91 -6.96 -4.38
C SER A 42 -13.41 -7.01 -4.10
N GLU A 43 -14.18 -7.58 -5.04
CA GLU A 43 -15.64 -7.65 -4.91
C GLU A 43 -16.09 -8.33 -3.61
N ASP A 44 -15.34 -9.36 -3.18
CA ASP A 44 -15.63 -10.08 -1.93
C ASP A 44 -15.06 -9.40 -0.66
N GLY A 45 -14.36 -8.27 -0.82
CA GLY A 45 -13.82 -7.50 0.29
C GLY A 45 -12.57 -8.08 0.95
N THR A 46 -11.97 -9.13 0.40
CA THR A 46 -10.84 -9.83 1.04
C THR A 46 -9.48 -9.32 0.63
N SER A 47 -9.38 -8.52 -0.41
CA SER A 47 -8.10 -8.03 -0.94
C SER A 47 -8.16 -6.55 -1.25
N ILE A 48 -6.99 -5.92 -1.18
CA ILE A 48 -6.80 -4.55 -1.64
C ILE A 48 -5.89 -4.59 -2.88
N TYR A 49 -6.23 -3.76 -3.85
CA TYR A 49 -5.39 -3.44 -5.00
C TYR A 49 -5.11 -1.95 -4.96
N ASP A 50 -3.84 -1.57 -5.00
CA ASP A 50 -3.50 -0.15 -4.94
C ASP A 50 -2.47 0.24 -5.99
N VAL A 51 -2.49 1.52 -6.31
CA VAL A 51 -1.49 2.17 -7.15
C VAL A 51 -0.89 3.30 -6.32
N GLY A 52 0.42 3.36 -6.29
CA GLY A 52 1.12 4.39 -5.56
C GLY A 52 2.27 4.98 -6.34
N GLU A 53 2.81 6.06 -5.81
CA GLU A 53 4.03 6.69 -6.27
C GLU A 53 5.08 6.61 -5.18
N ALA A 54 6.33 6.44 -5.59
CA ALA A 54 7.47 6.49 -4.69
C ALA A 54 8.64 7.14 -5.41
N ALA A 55 9.57 7.70 -4.64
CA ALA A 55 10.81 8.22 -5.21
C ALA A 55 11.63 7.08 -5.82
N THR A 56 11.67 5.93 -5.14
CA THR A 56 12.39 4.73 -5.59
C THR A 56 11.68 3.46 -5.14
N MET A 57 11.93 2.35 -5.82
CA MET A 57 11.45 1.04 -5.37
C MET A 57 12.05 0.66 -4.01
N LYS A 58 13.28 1.09 -3.74
CA LYS A 58 13.93 0.88 -2.45
C LYS A 58 13.13 1.52 -1.31
N GLY A 59 12.54 2.70 -1.55
CA GLY A 59 11.66 3.37 -0.58
C GLY A 59 10.40 2.56 -0.31
N VAL A 60 9.80 1.96 -1.33
CA VAL A 60 8.64 1.05 -1.17
C VAL A 60 9.01 -0.13 -0.28
N GLN A 61 10.13 -0.77 -0.57
CA GLN A 61 10.59 -1.93 0.20
C GLN A 61 10.93 -1.55 1.64
N ALA A 62 11.56 -0.39 1.85
CA ALA A 62 11.87 0.11 3.18
C ALA A 62 10.60 0.37 4.00
N PHE A 63 9.57 0.93 3.38
CA PHE A 63 8.27 1.12 4.02
C PHE A 63 7.65 -0.22 4.43
N LEU A 64 7.59 -1.17 3.51
CA LEU A 64 7.00 -2.48 3.76
C LEU A 64 7.78 -3.29 4.81
N SER A 65 9.07 -3.01 4.98
CA SER A 65 9.94 -3.70 5.95
C SER A 65 10.04 -2.96 7.29
N ASP A 66 9.53 -1.74 7.38
CA ASP A 66 9.56 -0.95 8.61
C ASP A 66 8.78 -1.68 9.71
N PRO A 67 9.42 -2.02 10.86
CA PRO A 67 8.75 -2.80 11.90
C PRO A 67 7.49 -2.14 12.45
N GLU A 68 7.48 -0.81 12.57
CA GLU A 68 6.31 -0.06 13.03
C GLU A 68 5.16 -0.18 12.03
N VAL A 69 5.45 -0.03 10.74
CA VAL A 69 4.46 -0.18 9.67
C VAL A 69 3.90 -1.59 9.65
N ARG A 70 4.76 -2.61 9.75
CA ARG A 70 4.33 -4.02 9.77
C ARG A 70 3.39 -4.28 10.94
N GLN A 71 3.74 -3.80 12.12
CA GLN A 71 2.91 -4.00 13.32
C GLN A 71 1.56 -3.31 13.19
N MET A 72 1.53 -2.07 12.71
CA MET A 72 0.28 -1.33 12.51
C MET A 72 -0.64 -2.04 11.51
N ARG A 73 -0.06 -2.57 10.44
CA ARG A 73 -0.81 -3.30 9.40
C ARG A 73 -1.39 -4.60 9.95
N VAL A 74 -0.59 -5.39 10.66
CA VAL A 74 -1.05 -6.64 11.28
C VAL A 74 -2.16 -6.36 12.28
N ASP A 75 -1.99 -5.37 13.14
CA ASP A 75 -2.99 -5.01 14.15
C ASP A 75 -4.32 -4.57 13.52
N ALA A 76 -4.27 -3.99 12.34
CA ALA A 76 -5.47 -3.54 11.62
C ALA A 76 -6.15 -4.67 10.82
N GLY A 77 -5.52 -5.85 10.70
CA GLY A 77 -6.09 -6.98 9.99
C GLY A 77 -5.56 -7.20 8.58
N VAL A 78 -4.39 -6.64 8.26
CA VAL A 78 -3.73 -6.89 6.98
C VAL A 78 -2.87 -8.15 7.09
N ASP A 79 -2.98 -9.04 6.11
CA ASP A 79 -2.08 -10.18 5.97
C ASP A 79 -0.82 -9.72 5.22
N ILE A 80 0.21 -9.36 5.98
CA ILE A 80 1.44 -8.82 5.40
C ILE A 80 2.22 -9.85 4.59
N ASP A 81 2.01 -11.14 4.85
CA ASP A 81 2.68 -12.21 4.09
C ASP A 81 2.06 -12.37 2.70
N SER A 82 0.86 -11.85 2.47
CA SER A 82 0.21 -11.85 1.16
C SER A 82 0.61 -10.66 0.28
N GLN A 83 1.42 -9.74 0.81
CA GLN A 83 1.81 -8.53 0.09
C GLN A 83 2.56 -8.85 -1.19
N GLU A 84 2.07 -8.31 -2.29
CA GLU A 84 2.75 -8.34 -3.59
C GLU A 84 2.96 -6.91 -4.07
N VAL A 85 4.18 -6.61 -4.51
CA VAL A 85 4.46 -5.42 -5.31
C VAL A 85 4.74 -5.95 -6.70
N ILE A 86 3.74 -5.78 -7.58
CA ILE A 86 3.76 -6.46 -8.88
C ILE A 86 4.88 -5.91 -9.74
N SER A 87 5.01 -4.60 -9.83
CA SER A 87 6.18 -3.99 -10.47
C SER A 87 6.10 -2.46 -10.42
N ALA A 88 7.20 -1.82 -10.79
CA ALA A 88 7.16 -0.45 -11.27
C ALA A 88 6.39 -0.45 -12.59
N VAL A 89 5.45 0.46 -12.75
CA VAL A 89 4.63 0.59 -13.95
C VAL A 89 4.97 1.88 -14.68
N GLY A 90 4.84 1.85 -15.99
CA GLY A 90 5.14 2.97 -16.86
C GLY A 90 3.92 3.83 -17.17
N LYS A 91 3.68 4.03 -18.45
CA LYS A 91 2.57 4.85 -18.92
C LYS A 91 1.22 4.30 -18.49
N PHE A 92 0.31 5.18 -18.15
CA PHE A 92 -1.07 4.81 -17.85
C PHE A 92 -2.01 5.88 -18.42
N ASN A 93 -3.27 5.53 -18.50
CA ASN A 93 -4.31 6.44 -18.95
C ASN A 93 -5.51 6.35 -18.02
N VAL A 94 -6.07 7.51 -17.70
CA VAL A 94 -7.33 7.60 -16.95
C VAL A 94 -8.43 7.89 -17.95
N PHE A 95 -9.38 7.01 -18.03
CA PHE A 95 -10.51 7.12 -18.98
C PHE A 95 -11.65 7.97 -18.44
#